data_7d20d684c58965900f3123f90384e935
#
_entry.id   7d20d684c58965900f3123f90384e935
#
_cell.length_a   1.000
_cell.length_b   1.000
_cell.length_c   1.000
_cell.angle_alpha   90.00
_cell.angle_beta   90.00
_cell.angle_gamma   90.00
#
_symmetry.space_group_name_H-M   'P 1'
#
loop_
_entity.id
_entity.type
_entity.pdbx_description
1 polymer ?
#
loop_
_entity_poly.entity_id
_entity_poly.type
_entity_poly.pdbx_seq_one_letter_code
_entity_poly.pdbx_strand_id
1 'polypeptide(L)'
;LKRIFFLIIVVGLILMGFFSFYVFQVMFSSNTNFSENYKYIYIKTGSNYVDLIEQIKPDLINIDHFDVLAKRKMFKPKPGKYIIKKEMSNNEIINSLRSRNLTVDVVFNNIKNMNELAGVIGKQIELDSVSFLDFKKDTFFENKGFDKYNKLSMYIPNSYNFYWNTN
;
A
#
# COMPACT_ATOMS: atom_id res chain seq x y z
N LEU A 1 48.86 -10.93 29.66
CA LEU A 1 48.54 -10.63 28.26
C LEU A 1 47.62 -11.67 27.62
N LYS A 2 47.91 -13.00 27.61
CA LYS A 2 47.08 -14.05 26.99
C LYS A 2 45.68 -14.13 27.58
N ARG A 3 45.51 -14.00 28.92
CA ARG A 3 44.18 -14.03 29.60
C ARG A 3 43.33 -12.84 29.23
N ILE A 4 43.91 -11.62 29.15
CA ILE A 4 43.17 -10.40 28.78
C ILE A 4 42.75 -10.50 27.31
N PHE A 5 43.62 -10.98 26.42
CA PHE A 5 43.26 -11.21 25.02
C PHE A 5 42.14 -12.21 24.84
N PHE A 6 42.14 -13.31 25.61
CA PHE A 6 41.06 -14.31 25.62
C PHE A 6 39.74 -13.69 26.09
N LEU A 7 39.75 -12.86 27.16
CA LEU A 7 38.56 -12.19 27.64
C LEU A 7 37.98 -11.22 26.59
N ILE A 8 38.82 -10.48 25.87
CA ILE A 8 38.38 -9.58 24.80
C ILE A 8 37.67 -10.37 23.70
N ILE A 9 38.21 -11.53 23.31
CA ILE A 9 37.58 -12.38 22.29
C ILE A 9 36.22 -12.89 22.79
N VAL A 10 36.11 -13.37 24.01
CA VAL A 10 34.86 -13.86 24.59
C VAL A 10 33.80 -12.76 24.64
N VAL A 11 34.16 -11.57 25.10
CA VAL A 11 33.26 -10.41 25.11
C VAL A 11 32.83 -10.03 23.70
N GLY A 12 33.75 -10.04 22.74
CA GLY A 12 33.45 -9.78 21.32
C GLY A 12 32.44 -10.78 20.75
N LEU A 13 32.62 -12.09 21.05
CA LEU A 13 31.68 -13.13 20.61
C LEU A 13 30.30 -12.96 21.25
N ILE A 14 30.22 -12.60 22.53
CA ILE A 14 28.95 -12.34 23.21
C ILE A 14 28.24 -11.13 22.57
N LEU A 15 28.94 -10.03 22.34
CA LEU A 15 28.39 -8.84 21.69
C LEU A 15 27.91 -9.14 20.27
N MET A 16 28.68 -9.94 19.53
CA MET A 16 28.27 -10.39 18.18
C MET A 16 27.01 -11.26 18.23
N GLY A 17 26.87 -12.11 19.25
CA GLY A 17 25.66 -12.91 19.48
C GLY A 17 24.42 -12.04 19.71
N PHE A 18 24.53 -11.04 20.61
CA PHE A 18 23.45 -10.09 20.87
C PHE A 18 23.09 -9.26 19.62
N PHE A 19 24.09 -8.81 18.89
CA PHE A 19 23.87 -8.07 17.66
C PHE A 19 23.16 -8.93 16.60
N SER A 20 23.59 -10.18 16.41
CA SER A 20 22.96 -11.11 15.47
C SER A 20 21.52 -11.42 15.86
N PHE A 21 21.24 -11.59 17.16
CA PHE A 21 19.90 -11.76 17.67
C PHE A 21 19.02 -10.55 17.42
N TYR A 22 19.54 -9.33 17.67
CA TYR A 22 18.82 -8.10 17.36
C TYR A 22 18.48 -7.99 15.85
N VAL A 23 19.45 -8.26 14.99
CA VAL A 23 19.23 -8.23 13.52
C VAL A 23 18.16 -9.26 13.12
N PHE A 24 18.20 -10.45 13.71
CA PHE A 24 17.18 -11.47 13.48
C PHE A 24 15.78 -10.97 13.88
N GLN A 25 15.65 -10.37 15.07
CA GLN A 25 14.39 -9.80 15.54
C GLN A 25 13.86 -8.71 14.60
N VAL A 26 14.71 -7.79 14.18
CA VAL A 26 14.32 -6.69 13.29
C VAL A 26 13.91 -7.18 11.91
N MET A 27 14.54 -8.22 11.38
CA MET A 27 14.34 -8.64 9.98
C MET A 27 13.29 -9.75 9.82
N PHE A 28 13.32 -10.75 10.71
CA PHE A 28 12.66 -12.03 10.47
C PHE A 28 11.58 -12.40 11.48
N SER A 29 11.52 -11.74 12.64
CA SER A 29 10.42 -11.96 13.58
C SER A 29 9.13 -11.35 13.05
N SER A 30 8.00 -12.03 13.29
CA SER A 30 6.67 -11.52 12.96
C SER A 30 6.44 -10.15 13.62
N ASN A 31 5.92 -9.20 12.85
CA ASN A 31 5.66 -7.84 13.32
C ASN A 31 4.25 -7.33 13.01
N THR A 32 3.33 -8.18 12.62
CA THR A 32 1.93 -7.80 12.37
C THR A 32 1.08 -7.96 13.63
N ASN A 33 0.20 -6.98 13.89
CA ASN A 33 -0.65 -6.90 15.08
C ASN A 33 -2.14 -6.83 14.70
N PHE A 34 -2.64 -7.84 14.00
CA PHE A 34 -4.07 -7.98 13.69
C PHE A 34 -4.46 -9.46 13.66
N SER A 35 -5.76 -9.74 13.86
CA SER A 35 -6.31 -11.09 13.95
C SER A 35 -6.69 -11.68 12.60
N GLU A 36 -7.00 -10.82 11.63
CA GLU A 36 -7.40 -11.20 10.28
C GLU A 36 -6.24 -11.86 9.53
N ASN A 37 -6.55 -12.74 8.56
CA ASN A 37 -5.53 -13.41 7.76
C ASN A 37 -4.69 -12.44 6.94
N TYR A 38 -5.27 -11.29 6.56
CA TYR A 38 -4.57 -10.22 5.83
C TYR A 38 -5.30 -8.89 5.97
N LYS A 39 -4.59 -7.80 5.68
CA LYS A 39 -5.12 -6.45 5.50
C LYS A 39 -4.65 -5.86 4.19
N TYR A 40 -5.50 -5.06 3.56
CA TYR A 40 -5.11 -4.24 2.42
C TYR A 40 -4.60 -2.88 2.90
N ILE A 41 -3.48 -2.47 2.35
CA ILE A 41 -2.88 -1.14 2.55
C ILE A 41 -3.05 -0.35 1.27
N TYR A 42 -3.69 0.81 1.37
CA TYR A 42 -3.95 1.72 0.28
C TYR A 42 -3.04 2.94 0.41
N ILE A 43 -1.96 2.98 -0.38
CA ILE A 43 -1.03 4.12 -0.40
C ILE A 43 -1.53 5.12 -1.44
N LYS A 44 -1.92 6.30 -0.99
CA LYS A 44 -2.45 7.35 -1.86
C LYS A 44 -1.37 7.94 -2.76
N THR A 45 -1.79 8.44 -3.92
CA THR A 45 -0.95 9.22 -4.82
C THR A 45 -0.44 10.48 -4.10
N GLY A 46 0.87 10.70 -4.13
CA GLY A 46 1.51 11.81 -3.42
C GLY A 46 1.86 11.52 -1.94
N SER A 47 1.46 10.37 -1.37
CA SER A 47 1.85 10.00 -0.01
C SER A 47 3.37 9.86 0.11
N ASN A 48 3.91 10.38 1.19
CA ASN A 48 5.31 10.26 1.55
C ASN A 48 5.54 9.10 2.54
N TYR A 49 6.78 8.94 2.99
CA TYR A 49 7.15 7.87 3.92
C TYR A 49 6.49 8.02 5.31
N VAL A 50 6.33 9.26 5.78
CA VAL A 50 5.72 9.55 7.10
C VAL A 50 4.24 9.17 7.08
N ASP A 51 3.53 9.52 6.00
CA ASP A 51 2.11 9.17 5.83
C ASP A 51 1.90 7.65 5.88
N LEU A 52 2.80 6.89 5.22
CA LEU A 52 2.75 5.43 5.28
C LEU A 52 3.00 4.90 6.70
N ILE A 53 4.02 5.43 7.41
CA ILE A 53 4.32 5.00 8.79
C ILE A 53 3.12 5.23 9.70
N GLU A 54 2.47 6.39 9.64
CA GLU A 54 1.28 6.69 10.43
C GLU A 54 0.13 5.72 10.10
N GLN A 55 -0.05 5.40 8.81
CA GLN A 55 -1.09 4.49 8.37
C GLN A 55 -0.89 3.05 8.88
N ILE A 56 0.34 2.51 8.81
CA ILE A 56 0.60 1.10 9.16
C ILE A 56 0.92 0.88 10.64
N LYS A 57 1.23 1.94 11.39
CA LYS A 57 1.61 1.87 12.80
C LYS A 57 0.64 1.05 13.66
N PRO A 58 -0.71 1.19 13.55
CA PRO A 58 -1.64 0.40 14.36
C PRO A 58 -1.63 -1.10 14.01
N ASP A 59 -1.14 -1.46 12.84
CA ASP A 59 -1.11 -2.84 12.34
C ASP A 59 0.21 -3.57 12.64
N LEU A 60 1.17 -2.89 13.31
CA LEU A 60 2.47 -3.43 13.64
C LEU A 60 2.67 -3.56 15.16
N ILE A 61 3.39 -4.60 15.58
CA ILE A 61 3.79 -4.82 16.97
C ILE A 61 4.88 -3.80 17.36
N ASN A 62 5.86 -3.60 16.48
CA ASN A 62 7.00 -2.71 16.70
C ASN A 62 7.30 -1.90 15.44
N ILE A 63 6.86 -0.63 15.45
CA ILE A 63 7.07 0.29 14.33
C ILE A 63 8.55 0.69 14.17
N ASP A 64 9.31 0.76 15.27
CA ASP A 64 10.73 1.16 15.23
C ASP A 64 11.57 0.13 14.51
N HIS A 65 11.30 -1.17 14.70
CA HIS A 65 11.96 -2.25 13.96
C HIS A 65 11.66 -2.16 12.46
N PHE A 66 10.41 -1.86 12.09
CA PHE A 66 10.05 -1.64 10.70
C PHE A 66 10.79 -0.43 10.11
N ASP A 67 10.79 0.71 10.82
CA ASP A 67 11.43 1.96 10.39
C ASP A 67 12.95 1.77 10.17
N VAL A 68 13.64 1.12 11.11
CA VAL A 68 15.07 0.81 11.00
C VAL A 68 15.36 0.00 9.73
N LEU A 69 14.58 -1.07 9.49
CA LEU A 69 14.80 -1.92 8.32
C LEU A 69 14.42 -1.22 7.00
N ALA A 70 13.32 -0.47 7.00
CA ALA A 70 12.86 0.28 5.84
C ALA A 70 13.88 1.33 5.39
N LYS A 71 14.44 2.09 6.33
CA LYS A 71 15.52 3.05 6.08
C LYS A 71 16.78 2.37 5.55
N ARG A 72 17.20 1.26 6.16
CA ARG A 72 18.36 0.47 5.70
C ARG A 72 18.17 -0.05 4.28
N LYS A 73 16.96 -0.45 3.93
CA LYS A 73 16.62 -0.89 2.58
C LYS A 73 16.32 0.25 1.60
N MET A 74 16.45 1.51 2.03
CA MET A 74 16.09 2.70 1.23
C MET A 74 14.69 2.55 0.63
N PHE A 75 13.73 2.09 1.46
CA PHE A 75 12.37 1.86 1.03
C PHE A 75 11.67 3.18 0.75
N LYS A 76 11.02 3.26 -0.41
CA LYS A 76 10.17 4.39 -0.82
C LYS A 76 8.78 3.86 -1.14
N PRO A 77 7.72 4.38 -0.50
CA PRO A 77 6.36 3.99 -0.80
C PRO A 77 6.00 4.35 -2.25
N LYS A 78 5.22 3.49 -2.88
CA LYS A 78 4.61 3.75 -4.19
C LYS A 78 3.11 3.70 -4.05
N PRO A 79 2.36 4.62 -4.72
CA PRO A 79 0.91 4.60 -4.69
C PRO A 79 0.33 3.26 -5.17
N GLY A 80 -0.75 2.84 -4.55
CA GLY A 80 -1.45 1.62 -4.94
C GLY A 80 -2.05 0.83 -3.79
N LYS A 81 -2.61 -0.33 -4.13
CA LYS A 81 -3.18 -1.30 -3.20
C LYS A 81 -2.19 -2.44 -2.98
N TYR A 82 -1.88 -2.72 -1.73
CA TYR A 82 -0.95 -3.77 -1.32
C TYR A 82 -1.62 -4.69 -0.29
N ILE A 83 -1.03 -5.85 -0.03
CA ILE A 83 -1.51 -6.79 0.96
C ILE A 83 -0.44 -7.03 2.03
N ILE A 84 -0.83 -6.97 3.30
CA ILE A 84 -0.02 -7.44 4.43
C ILE A 84 -0.76 -8.62 5.04
N LYS A 85 -0.09 -9.75 5.21
CA LYS A 85 -0.65 -10.95 5.81
C LYS A 85 -0.29 -11.03 7.29
N LYS A 86 -1.09 -11.77 8.04
CA LYS A 86 -0.80 -12.12 9.42
C LYS A 86 0.57 -12.81 9.53
N GLU A 87 1.26 -12.54 10.63
CA GLU A 87 2.57 -13.13 10.96
C GLU A 87 3.72 -12.75 10.01
N MET A 88 3.54 -11.76 9.14
CA MET A 88 4.64 -11.25 8.33
C MET A 88 5.72 -10.58 9.17
N SER A 89 6.96 -10.86 8.84
CA SER A 89 8.15 -10.14 9.33
C SER A 89 8.29 -8.79 8.65
N ASN A 90 9.11 -7.89 9.21
CA ASN A 90 9.38 -6.59 8.58
C ASN A 90 9.94 -6.74 7.17
N ASN A 91 10.77 -7.74 6.94
CA ASN A 91 11.32 -8.02 5.62
C ASN A 91 10.24 -8.38 4.60
N GLU A 92 9.28 -9.21 4.98
CA GLU A 92 8.16 -9.61 4.14
C GLU A 92 7.19 -8.46 3.89
N ILE A 93 6.89 -7.65 4.92
CA ILE A 93 6.05 -6.45 4.79
C ILE A 93 6.66 -5.48 3.77
N ILE A 94 7.95 -5.14 3.91
CA ILE A 94 8.64 -4.24 2.97
C ILE A 94 8.64 -4.82 1.54
N ASN A 95 8.86 -6.12 1.40
CA ASN A 95 8.83 -6.78 0.09
C ASN A 95 7.42 -6.76 -0.50
N SER A 96 6.37 -6.96 0.32
CA SER A 96 4.98 -6.85 -0.13
C SER A 96 4.65 -5.43 -0.60
N LEU A 97 5.05 -4.40 0.15
CA LEU A 97 4.85 -2.99 -0.21
C LEU A 97 5.71 -2.52 -1.43
N ARG A 98 6.71 -3.32 -1.81
CA ARG A 98 7.52 -3.13 -3.05
C ARG A 98 7.00 -3.94 -4.22
N SER A 99 6.14 -4.90 -3.98
CA SER A 99 5.62 -5.81 -4.98
C SER A 99 4.72 -5.09 -5.99
N ARG A 100 4.14 -5.87 -6.89
CA ARG A 100 3.18 -5.34 -7.85
C ARG A 100 1.95 -4.79 -7.14
N ASN A 101 1.57 -3.57 -7.49
CA ASN A 101 0.28 -2.98 -7.11
C ASN A 101 -0.87 -3.92 -7.49
N LEU A 102 -1.77 -4.18 -6.54
CA LEU A 102 -2.94 -5.02 -6.76
C LEU A 102 -4.05 -4.21 -7.45
N THR A 103 -4.79 -4.89 -8.27
CA THR A 103 -5.98 -4.33 -8.92
C THR A 103 -7.22 -4.42 -8.03
N VAL A 104 -8.24 -3.67 -8.38
CA VAL A 104 -9.60 -3.74 -7.84
C VAL A 104 -10.58 -3.95 -8.97
N ASP A 105 -11.64 -4.69 -8.71
CA ASP A 105 -12.73 -4.84 -9.65
C ASP A 105 -13.73 -3.69 -9.41
N VAL A 106 -13.78 -2.76 -10.35
CA VAL A 106 -14.74 -1.66 -10.36
C VAL A 106 -16.02 -2.14 -11.03
N VAL A 107 -17.07 -2.27 -10.25
CA VAL A 107 -18.36 -2.79 -10.70
C VAL A 107 -19.41 -1.69 -10.67
N PHE A 108 -20.12 -1.51 -11.77
CA PHE A 108 -21.31 -0.68 -11.81
C PHE A 108 -22.39 -1.27 -12.73
N ASN A 109 -23.64 -1.20 -12.25
CA ASN A 109 -24.83 -1.68 -12.96
C ASN A 109 -25.98 -0.71 -12.70
N ASN A 110 -26.93 -0.64 -13.63
CA ASN A 110 -28.18 0.13 -13.49
C ASN A 110 -27.99 1.60 -13.11
N ILE A 111 -26.96 2.25 -13.63
CA ILE A 111 -26.63 3.65 -13.38
C ILE A 111 -27.60 4.55 -14.17
N LYS A 112 -28.21 5.52 -13.49
CA LYS A 112 -29.22 6.42 -14.08
C LYS A 112 -28.61 7.73 -14.60
N ASN A 113 -27.50 8.17 -14.07
CA ASN A 113 -26.87 9.44 -14.44
C ASN A 113 -25.36 9.45 -14.09
N MET A 114 -24.65 10.46 -14.61
CA MET A 114 -23.21 10.60 -14.40
C MET A 114 -22.80 10.82 -12.94
N ASN A 115 -23.63 11.48 -12.11
CA ASN A 115 -23.33 11.69 -10.70
C ASN A 115 -23.36 10.38 -9.93
N GLU A 116 -24.34 9.53 -10.23
CA GLU A 116 -24.46 8.19 -9.64
C GLU A 116 -23.26 7.32 -10.06
N LEU A 117 -22.88 7.34 -11.34
CA LEU A 117 -21.69 6.65 -11.84
C LEU A 117 -20.43 7.11 -11.10
N ALA A 118 -20.23 8.42 -11.02
CA ALA A 118 -19.09 9.03 -10.31
C ALA A 118 -19.05 8.60 -8.84
N GLY A 119 -20.19 8.59 -8.17
CA GLY A 119 -20.31 8.14 -6.78
C GLY A 119 -20.00 6.65 -6.59
N VAL A 120 -20.39 5.80 -7.54
CA VAL A 120 -20.09 4.37 -7.50
C VAL A 120 -18.60 4.10 -7.77
N ILE A 121 -18.01 4.75 -8.76
CA ILE A 121 -16.58 4.61 -9.08
C ILE A 121 -15.71 5.16 -7.96
N GLY A 122 -16.00 6.37 -7.45
CA GLY A 122 -15.22 7.01 -6.40
C GLY A 122 -15.21 6.29 -5.05
N LYS A 123 -16.11 5.32 -4.83
CA LYS A 123 -16.06 4.41 -3.66
C LYS A 123 -15.12 3.23 -3.85
N GLN A 124 -14.70 2.93 -5.06
CA GLN A 124 -13.98 1.71 -5.40
C GLN A 124 -12.50 1.96 -5.77
N ILE A 125 -12.17 3.18 -6.21
CA ILE A 125 -10.80 3.60 -6.55
C ILE A 125 -10.40 4.86 -5.80
N GLU A 126 -9.16 5.32 -5.96
CA GLU A 126 -8.64 6.53 -5.32
C GLU A 126 -9.27 7.82 -5.86
N LEU A 127 -9.64 7.84 -7.14
CA LEU A 127 -10.27 8.99 -7.79
C LEU A 127 -11.63 9.28 -7.14
N ASP A 128 -11.79 10.46 -6.57
CA ASP A 128 -13.07 10.87 -5.99
C ASP A 128 -14.12 11.24 -7.07
N SER A 129 -15.39 11.27 -6.66
CA SER A 129 -16.51 11.52 -7.58
C SER A 129 -16.48 12.89 -8.23
N VAL A 130 -15.94 13.93 -7.57
CA VAL A 130 -15.85 15.28 -8.12
C VAL A 130 -14.80 15.31 -9.22
N SER A 131 -13.60 14.80 -8.92
CA SER A 131 -12.52 14.70 -9.90
C SER A 131 -12.91 13.84 -11.10
N PHE A 132 -13.69 12.76 -10.90
CA PHE A 132 -14.21 11.96 -12.00
C PHE A 132 -15.14 12.76 -12.92
N LEU A 133 -15.99 13.63 -12.38
CA LEU A 133 -16.91 14.45 -13.16
C LEU A 133 -16.15 15.57 -13.91
N ASP A 134 -15.15 16.17 -13.28
CA ASP A 134 -14.36 17.27 -13.87
C ASP A 134 -13.36 16.78 -14.93
N PHE A 135 -12.91 15.53 -14.82
CA PHE A 135 -11.88 14.96 -15.71
C PHE A 135 -12.32 14.94 -17.18
N LYS A 136 -13.61 14.74 -17.45
CA LYS A 136 -14.17 14.66 -18.81
C LYS A 136 -14.96 15.90 -19.14
N LYS A 137 -14.32 16.90 -19.78
CA LYS A 137 -15.02 18.05 -20.38
C LYS A 137 -15.99 17.55 -21.44
N ASP A 138 -17.10 18.25 -21.62
CA ASP A 138 -18.13 17.90 -22.61
C ASP A 138 -17.55 17.71 -24.02
N THR A 139 -16.54 18.50 -24.38
CA THR A 139 -15.81 18.38 -25.65
C THR A 139 -15.20 16.98 -25.90
N PHE A 140 -14.83 16.23 -24.83
CA PHE A 140 -14.36 14.85 -25.00
C PHE A 140 -15.46 13.95 -25.52
N PHE A 141 -16.67 14.09 -24.99
CA PHE A 141 -17.82 13.28 -25.38
C PHE A 141 -18.31 13.66 -26.77
N GLU A 142 -18.39 14.97 -27.07
CA GLU A 142 -18.79 15.53 -28.37
C GLU A 142 -17.87 15.02 -29.49
N ASN A 143 -16.56 15.01 -29.28
CA ASN A 143 -15.59 14.47 -30.24
C ASN A 143 -15.75 12.95 -30.49
N LYS A 144 -16.48 12.25 -29.64
CA LYS A 144 -16.81 10.82 -29.76
C LYS A 144 -18.25 10.58 -30.25
N GLY A 145 -18.98 11.66 -30.57
CA GLY A 145 -20.37 11.58 -31.04
C GLY A 145 -21.40 11.45 -29.92
N PHE A 146 -21.01 11.77 -28.68
CA PHE A 146 -21.91 11.78 -27.52
C PHE A 146 -22.19 13.22 -27.07
N ASP A 147 -23.40 13.46 -26.62
CA ASP A 147 -23.85 14.73 -26.07
C ASP A 147 -24.25 14.60 -24.59
N LYS A 148 -24.75 15.70 -24.01
CA LYS A 148 -25.18 15.74 -22.61
C LYS A 148 -26.30 14.75 -22.27
N TYR A 149 -27.08 14.28 -23.26
CA TYR A 149 -28.22 13.38 -23.03
C TYR A 149 -27.83 11.90 -23.14
N ASN A 150 -26.83 11.60 -23.96
CA ASN A 150 -26.43 10.21 -24.24
C ASN A 150 -25.02 9.83 -23.78
N LYS A 151 -24.22 10.77 -23.19
CA LYS A 151 -22.86 10.50 -22.73
C LYS A 151 -22.73 9.33 -21.72
N LEU A 152 -23.79 9.04 -20.96
CA LEU A 152 -23.81 7.90 -20.04
C LEU A 152 -23.72 6.56 -20.78
N SER A 153 -24.24 6.45 -21.98
CA SER A 153 -24.20 5.22 -22.78
C SER A 153 -22.79 4.80 -23.23
N MET A 154 -21.81 5.70 -23.07
CA MET A 154 -20.39 5.37 -23.27
C MET A 154 -19.86 4.41 -22.19
N TYR A 155 -20.50 4.36 -21.02
CA TYR A 155 -20.10 3.54 -19.89
C TYR A 155 -20.97 2.28 -19.84
N ILE A 156 -20.43 1.20 -20.36
CA ILE A 156 -21.15 -0.08 -20.41
C ILE A 156 -21.16 -0.72 -19.02
N PRO A 157 -22.32 -1.08 -18.45
CA PRO A 157 -22.40 -1.79 -17.18
C PRO A 157 -21.61 -3.10 -17.24
N ASN A 158 -20.61 -3.24 -16.37
CA ASN A 158 -19.75 -4.42 -16.27
C ASN A 158 -18.90 -4.36 -15.01
N SER A 159 -18.04 -5.37 -14.85
CA SER A 159 -16.91 -5.37 -13.93
C SER A 159 -15.62 -5.07 -14.68
N TYR A 160 -14.90 -4.05 -14.26
CA TYR A 160 -13.65 -3.60 -14.89
C TYR A 160 -12.51 -3.70 -13.89
N ASN A 161 -11.38 -4.24 -14.32
CA ASN A 161 -10.22 -4.40 -13.46
C ASN A 161 -9.25 -3.23 -13.64
N PHE A 162 -9.07 -2.43 -12.57
CA PHE A 162 -8.19 -1.26 -12.56
C PHE A 162 -7.19 -1.33 -11.41
N TYR A 163 -6.09 -0.61 -11.50
CA TYR A 163 -5.32 -0.29 -10.31
C TYR A 163 -6.13 0.68 -9.43
N TRP A 164 -6.06 0.47 -8.11
CA TRP A 164 -6.83 1.32 -7.19
C TRP A 164 -6.51 2.81 -7.34
N ASN A 165 -5.26 3.16 -7.63
CA ASN A 165 -4.78 4.52 -7.84
C ASN A 165 -4.88 4.99 -9.31
N THR A 166 -5.76 4.41 -10.12
CA THR A 166 -6.07 4.90 -11.46
C THR A 166 -6.80 6.24 -11.38
N ASN A 167 -6.32 7.22 -12.14
CA ASN A 167 -6.87 8.57 -12.29
C ASN A 167 -7.21 8.88 -13.76
#